data_5786f5abee44441f8acfaedc7f917586
#
_entry.id   5786f5abee44441f8acfaedc7f917586
#
_cell.length_a   1.000
_cell.length_b   1.000
_cell.length_c   1.000
_cell.angle_alpha   90.00
_cell.angle_beta   90.00
_cell.angle_gamma   90.00
#
_symmetry.space_group_name_H-M   'P 1'
#
loop_
_entity.id
_entity.type
_entity.pdbx_description
1 polymer ?
#
loop_
_entity_poly.entity_id
_entity_poly.type
_entity_poly.pdbx_seq_one_letter_code
_entity_poly.pdbx_strand_id
1 'polypeptide(L)'
;MISAKSFYQTNPRQIEKLYGLAIEGAKLTGTEKVLDAYCGTGTIGLCASKYAKEVIGVEIVKEAIRDATNNAKINGVTNATFIADDCTDYILNNLDEHFDVIFMDPPRKGSTPEFLNAVKKMSPRKIAYISCNPVTLARDLVFLKDEYSIDFVTPVDLFPHSAHVETIVLLEKKPQK
;
A
#
# COMPACT_ATOMS: atom_id res chain seq x y z
N MET A 1 -9.56 16.46 2.57
CA MET A 1 -10.80 16.46 3.38
C MET A 1 -10.99 15.03 3.88
N ILE A 2 -11.46 14.83 5.09
CA ILE A 2 -11.60 13.51 5.72
C ILE A 2 -12.95 13.46 6.40
N SER A 3 -13.74 12.43 6.11
CA SER A 3 -15.05 12.23 6.76
C SER A 3 -14.87 11.60 8.16
N ALA A 4 -15.89 11.73 9.02
CA ALA A 4 -15.84 11.20 10.39
C ALA A 4 -15.75 9.66 10.47
N LYS A 5 -15.96 8.95 9.35
CA LYS A 5 -15.86 7.48 9.24
C LYS A 5 -14.57 7.01 8.60
N SER A 6 -13.76 7.93 8.04
CA SER A 6 -12.48 7.58 7.43
C SER A 6 -11.38 7.56 8.49
N PHE A 7 -10.55 6.53 8.45
CA PHE A 7 -9.38 6.46 9.32
C PHE A 7 -8.37 7.55 8.94
N TYR A 8 -7.83 8.24 9.94
CA TYR A 8 -6.79 9.25 9.77
C TYR A 8 -5.67 9.05 10.79
N GLN A 9 -4.45 9.06 10.29
CA GLN A 9 -3.26 8.93 11.13
C GLN A 9 -3.04 10.21 11.95
N THR A 10 -2.84 10.07 13.24
CA THR A 10 -2.83 11.19 14.20
C THR A 10 -1.50 11.94 14.28
N ASN A 11 -0.42 11.42 13.68
CA ASN A 11 0.91 12.05 13.70
C ASN A 11 1.38 12.43 12.28
N PRO A 12 1.03 13.63 11.76
CA PRO A 12 1.30 14.03 10.38
C PRO A 12 2.79 14.01 10.02
N ARG A 13 3.69 14.44 10.93
CA ARG A 13 5.14 14.48 10.66
C ARG A 13 5.75 13.09 10.46
N GLN A 14 5.32 12.12 11.25
CA GLN A 14 5.81 10.75 11.14
C GLN A 14 5.17 10.02 9.96
N ILE A 15 3.94 10.38 9.59
CA ILE A 15 3.28 9.87 8.37
C ILE A 15 4.01 10.29 7.10
N GLU A 16 4.42 11.55 7.00
CA GLU A 16 5.24 12.00 5.86
C GLU A 16 6.51 11.17 5.72
N LYS A 17 7.17 10.87 6.85
CA LYS A 17 8.36 10.03 6.87
C LYS A 17 8.05 8.58 6.48
N LEU A 18 6.98 8.00 7.04
CA LEU A 18 6.53 6.63 6.77
C LEU A 18 6.26 6.45 5.26
N TYR A 19 5.40 7.29 4.70
CA TYR A 19 5.03 7.21 3.29
C TYR A 19 6.17 7.62 2.37
N GLY A 20 6.99 8.60 2.77
CA GLY A 20 8.20 8.99 2.05
C GLY A 20 9.15 7.82 1.86
N LEU A 21 9.44 7.06 2.93
CA LEU A 21 10.29 5.86 2.87
C LEU A 21 9.69 4.77 1.98
N ALA A 22 8.36 4.55 2.03
CA ALA A 22 7.69 3.57 1.18
C ALA A 22 7.80 3.94 -0.31
N ILE A 23 7.55 5.21 -0.66
CA ILE A 23 7.61 5.71 -2.03
C ILE A 23 9.05 5.72 -2.56
N GLU A 24 10.01 6.20 -1.77
CA GLU A 24 11.44 6.20 -2.12
C GLU A 24 11.94 4.76 -2.36
N GLY A 25 11.59 3.84 -1.46
CA GLY A 25 11.95 2.43 -1.59
C GLY A 25 11.31 1.74 -2.81
N ALA A 26 10.14 2.19 -3.25
CA ALA A 26 9.48 1.68 -4.46
C ALA A 26 10.25 2.02 -5.75
N LYS A 27 11.13 3.02 -5.73
CA LYS A 27 11.98 3.46 -6.87
C LYS A 27 11.12 3.67 -8.13
N LEU A 28 10.08 4.50 -8.00
CA LEU A 28 9.20 4.87 -9.12
C LEU A 28 9.93 5.80 -10.08
N THR A 29 9.72 5.62 -11.40
CA THR A 29 10.39 6.37 -12.48
C THR A 29 9.43 7.16 -13.37
N GLY A 30 8.13 7.09 -13.10
CA GLY A 30 7.08 7.73 -13.90
C GLY A 30 6.46 6.80 -14.96
N THR A 31 6.90 5.56 -15.04
CA THR A 31 6.40 4.58 -16.03
C THR A 31 5.54 3.48 -15.41
N GLU A 32 5.55 3.38 -14.09
CA GLU A 32 4.92 2.29 -13.35
C GLU A 32 3.41 2.46 -13.22
N LYS A 33 2.71 1.32 -13.30
CA LYS A 33 1.35 1.15 -12.80
C LYS A 33 1.41 0.62 -11.37
N VAL A 34 0.76 1.33 -10.45
CA VAL A 34 0.83 1.11 -9.01
C VAL A 34 -0.54 0.70 -8.47
N LEU A 35 -0.58 -0.33 -7.64
CA LEU A 35 -1.73 -0.66 -6.80
C LEU A 35 -1.49 -0.15 -5.38
N ASP A 36 -2.42 0.66 -4.86
CA ASP A 36 -2.50 1.07 -3.44
C ASP A 36 -3.63 0.26 -2.78
N ALA A 37 -3.28 -0.90 -2.25
CA ALA A 37 -4.21 -1.81 -1.59
C ALA A 37 -4.46 -1.37 -0.14
N TYR A 38 -5.73 -1.40 0.28
CA TYR A 38 -6.19 -0.84 1.56
C TYR A 38 -5.96 0.68 1.64
N CYS A 39 -6.24 1.39 0.55
CA CYS A 39 -5.78 2.76 0.34
C CYS A 39 -6.40 3.81 1.29
N GLY A 40 -7.46 3.48 2.03
CA GLY A 40 -8.16 4.41 2.89
C GLY A 40 -8.58 5.69 2.13
N THR A 41 -8.14 6.86 2.61
CA THR A 41 -8.39 8.16 1.96
C THR A 41 -7.43 8.49 0.81
N GLY A 42 -6.67 7.48 0.33
CA GLY A 42 -5.80 7.57 -0.83
C GLY A 42 -4.47 8.28 -0.59
N THR A 43 -4.02 8.41 0.64
CA THR A 43 -2.85 9.25 0.96
C THR A 43 -1.57 8.74 0.30
N ILE A 44 -1.28 7.43 0.39
CA ILE A 44 -0.08 6.84 -0.22
C ILE A 44 -0.16 6.95 -1.74
N GLY A 45 -1.30 6.52 -2.33
CA GLY A 45 -1.51 6.57 -3.77
C GLY A 45 -1.40 7.98 -4.35
N LEU A 46 -1.97 8.99 -3.67
CA LEU A 46 -1.86 10.39 -4.08
C LEU A 46 -0.42 10.92 -4.02
N CYS A 47 0.35 10.52 -3.02
CA CYS A 47 1.76 10.88 -2.95
C CYS A 47 2.57 10.15 -4.05
N ALA A 48 2.31 8.87 -4.28
CA ALA A 48 2.96 8.05 -5.29
C ALA A 48 2.63 8.51 -6.73
N SER A 49 1.43 9.07 -6.95
CA SER A 49 0.98 9.53 -8.29
C SER A 49 1.92 10.55 -8.96
N LYS A 50 2.70 11.29 -8.17
CA LYS A 50 3.70 12.24 -8.67
C LYS A 50 4.87 11.55 -9.37
N TYR A 51 5.08 10.26 -9.11
CA TYR A 51 6.24 9.48 -9.56
C TYR A 51 5.82 8.24 -10.35
N ALA A 52 4.52 7.99 -10.53
CA ALA A 52 3.96 6.84 -11.23
C ALA A 52 3.23 7.28 -12.50
N LYS A 53 3.13 6.38 -13.48
CA LYS A 53 2.28 6.56 -14.67
C LYS A 53 0.81 6.53 -14.30
N GLU A 54 0.41 5.57 -13.48
CA GLU A 54 -0.97 5.33 -13.07
C GLU A 54 -1.02 4.74 -11.66
N VAL A 55 -2.01 5.15 -10.88
CA VAL A 55 -2.27 4.61 -9.55
C VAL A 55 -3.71 4.13 -9.47
N ILE A 56 -3.91 2.91 -9.00
CA ILE A 56 -5.22 2.37 -8.65
C ILE A 56 -5.26 2.17 -7.14
N GLY A 57 -6.15 2.86 -6.44
CA GLY A 57 -6.39 2.68 -5.01
C GLY A 57 -7.64 1.84 -4.76
N VAL A 58 -7.55 0.84 -3.90
CA VAL A 58 -8.68 -0.05 -3.57
C VAL A 58 -8.92 -0.04 -2.06
N GLU A 59 -10.17 0.17 -1.66
CA GLU A 59 -10.61 0.25 -0.27
C GLU A 59 -12.07 -0.17 -0.17
N ILE A 60 -12.40 -0.96 0.83
CA ILE A 60 -13.77 -1.46 1.04
C ILE A 60 -14.73 -0.39 1.56
N VAL A 61 -14.22 0.63 2.25
CA VAL A 61 -15.02 1.72 2.85
C VAL A 61 -15.36 2.76 1.79
N LYS A 62 -16.59 2.78 1.33
CA LYS A 62 -17.07 3.70 0.27
C LYS A 62 -16.88 5.19 0.62
N GLU A 63 -17.03 5.55 1.89
CA GLU A 63 -16.80 6.91 2.36
C GLU A 63 -15.33 7.33 2.19
N ALA A 64 -14.39 6.44 2.49
CA ALA A 64 -12.97 6.69 2.32
C ALA A 64 -12.61 6.88 0.82
N ILE A 65 -13.22 6.10 -0.06
CA ILE A 65 -13.06 6.26 -1.52
C ILE A 65 -13.60 7.60 -2.02
N ARG A 66 -14.74 8.08 -1.50
CA ARG A 66 -15.22 9.44 -1.82
C ARG A 66 -14.22 10.50 -1.38
N ASP A 67 -13.67 10.36 -0.18
CA ASP A 67 -12.64 11.27 0.34
C ASP A 67 -11.37 11.20 -0.52
N ALA A 68 -10.90 10.01 -0.90
CA ALA A 68 -9.75 9.81 -1.77
C ALA A 68 -9.95 10.50 -3.14
N THR A 69 -11.10 10.28 -3.76
CA THR A 69 -11.46 10.90 -5.04
C THR A 69 -11.53 12.42 -4.95
N ASN A 70 -12.11 12.96 -3.88
CA ASN A 70 -12.15 14.40 -3.64
C ASN A 70 -10.75 14.97 -3.38
N ASN A 71 -9.91 14.27 -2.62
CA ASN A 71 -8.53 14.65 -2.37
C ASN A 71 -7.71 14.67 -3.68
N ALA A 72 -7.91 13.70 -4.58
CA ALA A 72 -7.30 13.72 -5.91
C ALA A 72 -7.68 15.00 -6.68
N LYS A 73 -8.96 15.34 -6.74
CA LYS A 73 -9.46 16.56 -7.42
C LYS A 73 -8.86 17.83 -6.82
N ILE A 74 -8.87 17.97 -5.48
CA ILE A 74 -8.34 19.14 -4.78
C ILE A 74 -6.84 19.33 -5.07
N ASN A 75 -6.09 18.23 -5.18
CA ASN A 75 -4.65 18.25 -5.44
C ASN A 75 -4.28 18.23 -6.94
N GLY A 76 -5.27 18.27 -7.84
CA GLY A 76 -5.04 18.25 -9.28
C GLY A 76 -4.43 16.93 -9.80
N VAL A 77 -4.62 15.82 -9.07
CA VAL A 77 -4.14 14.50 -9.47
C VAL A 77 -5.12 13.88 -10.47
N THR A 78 -4.63 13.56 -11.66
CA THR A 78 -5.44 13.03 -12.78
C THR A 78 -5.11 11.59 -13.14
N ASN A 79 -4.01 11.05 -12.64
CA ASN A 79 -3.52 9.69 -12.92
C ASN A 79 -3.74 8.73 -11.74
N ALA A 80 -4.65 9.05 -10.81
CA ALA A 80 -5.05 8.15 -9.74
C ALA A 80 -6.56 7.89 -9.78
N THR A 81 -6.95 6.62 -9.73
CA THR A 81 -8.34 6.15 -9.68
C THR A 81 -8.57 5.39 -8.38
N PHE A 82 -9.69 5.65 -7.72
CA PHE A 82 -10.03 5.00 -6.44
C PHE A 82 -11.32 4.20 -6.57
N ILE A 83 -11.28 2.93 -6.13
CA ILE A 83 -12.32 1.91 -6.33
C ILE A 83 -12.79 1.38 -4.98
N ALA A 84 -14.11 1.37 -4.78
CA ALA A 84 -14.72 0.82 -3.58
C ALA A 84 -14.97 -0.68 -3.76
N ASP A 85 -14.02 -1.50 -3.29
CA ASP A 85 -14.09 -2.96 -3.39
C ASP A 85 -13.30 -3.63 -2.26
N ASP A 86 -13.51 -4.92 -2.01
CA ASP A 86 -12.58 -5.72 -1.21
C ASP A 86 -11.27 -5.91 -1.99
N CYS A 87 -10.14 -5.70 -1.33
CA CYS A 87 -8.84 -5.80 -1.99
C CYS A 87 -8.55 -7.19 -2.53
N THR A 88 -9.01 -8.25 -1.85
CA THR A 88 -8.85 -9.63 -2.32
C THR A 88 -9.68 -9.90 -3.56
N ASP A 89 -10.94 -9.48 -3.53
CA ASP A 89 -11.85 -9.66 -4.67
C ASP A 89 -11.36 -8.87 -5.88
N TYR A 90 -10.94 -7.61 -5.67
CA TYR A 90 -10.38 -6.78 -6.73
C TYR A 90 -9.20 -7.44 -7.42
N ILE A 91 -8.19 -7.88 -6.65
CA ILE A 91 -6.97 -8.46 -7.24
C ILE A 91 -7.24 -9.80 -7.93
N LEU A 92 -8.17 -10.62 -7.40
CA LEU A 92 -8.55 -11.89 -8.00
C LEU A 92 -9.31 -11.71 -9.31
N ASN A 93 -10.13 -10.65 -9.43
CA ASN A 93 -10.89 -10.33 -10.63
C ASN A 93 -10.06 -9.61 -11.71
N ASN A 94 -8.84 -9.14 -11.36
CA ASN A 94 -7.97 -8.36 -12.23
C ASN A 94 -6.56 -8.97 -12.35
N LEU A 95 -6.43 -10.29 -12.28
CA LEU A 95 -5.12 -10.98 -12.36
C LEU A 95 -4.43 -10.79 -13.73
N ASP A 96 -5.17 -10.45 -14.77
CA ASP A 96 -4.63 -10.13 -16.11
C ASP A 96 -4.05 -8.71 -16.19
N GLU A 97 -4.34 -7.86 -15.20
CA GLU A 97 -3.73 -6.55 -15.10
C GLU A 97 -2.29 -6.66 -14.58
N HIS A 98 -1.40 -5.87 -15.17
CA HIS A 98 -0.03 -5.78 -14.69
C HIS A 98 0.14 -4.59 -13.76
N PHE A 99 0.60 -4.83 -12.54
CA PHE A 99 1.06 -3.80 -11.61
C PHE A 99 2.55 -3.98 -11.35
N ASP A 100 3.32 -2.91 -11.51
CA ASP A 100 4.77 -2.92 -11.27
C ASP A 100 5.10 -2.88 -9.78
N VAL A 101 4.31 -2.13 -9.03
CA VAL A 101 4.49 -1.92 -7.58
C VAL A 101 3.15 -2.04 -6.86
N ILE A 102 3.17 -2.69 -5.70
CA ILE A 102 2.03 -2.73 -4.78
C ILE A 102 2.43 -2.08 -3.46
N PHE A 103 1.71 -1.03 -3.07
CA PHE A 103 1.65 -0.57 -1.69
C PHE A 103 0.53 -1.32 -0.98
N MET A 104 0.78 -1.79 0.24
CA MET A 104 -0.24 -2.42 1.06
C MET A 104 -0.09 -2.02 2.52
N ASP A 105 -1.18 -1.51 3.08
CA ASP A 105 -1.30 -1.10 4.49
C ASP A 105 -2.54 -1.78 5.11
N PRO A 106 -2.49 -3.12 5.30
CA PRO A 106 -3.63 -3.88 5.75
C PRO A 106 -3.98 -3.58 7.21
N PRO A 107 -5.21 -3.93 7.65
CA PRO A 107 -5.61 -3.78 9.04
C PRO A 107 -4.72 -4.63 9.98
N ARG A 108 -4.82 -4.39 11.29
CA ARG A 108 -3.97 -5.02 12.33
C ARG A 108 -3.91 -6.55 12.30
N LYS A 109 -4.91 -7.21 11.72
CA LYS A 109 -4.94 -8.67 11.51
C LYS A 109 -4.02 -9.16 10.39
N GLY A 110 -3.41 -8.25 9.63
CA GLY A 110 -2.62 -8.54 8.43
C GLY A 110 -3.50 -8.82 7.22
N SER A 111 -2.86 -9.26 6.13
CA SER A 111 -3.53 -9.66 4.90
C SER A 111 -4.04 -11.10 4.97
N THR A 112 -4.96 -11.44 4.06
CA THR A 112 -5.44 -12.82 3.91
C THR A 112 -4.48 -13.65 3.07
N PRO A 113 -4.40 -14.98 3.29
CA PRO A 113 -3.62 -15.87 2.43
C PRO A 113 -4.01 -15.77 0.96
N GLU A 114 -5.32 -15.60 0.69
CA GLU A 114 -5.87 -15.45 -0.66
C GLU A 114 -5.31 -14.22 -1.35
N PHE A 115 -5.31 -13.05 -0.66
CA PHE A 115 -4.73 -11.82 -1.16
C PHE A 115 -3.24 -11.97 -1.43
N LEU A 116 -2.46 -12.51 -0.48
CA LEU A 116 -1.01 -12.70 -0.63
C LEU A 116 -0.67 -13.65 -1.79
N ASN A 117 -1.45 -14.71 -1.98
CA ASN A 117 -1.29 -15.61 -3.13
C ASN A 117 -1.65 -14.92 -4.46
N ALA A 118 -2.65 -14.05 -4.47
CA ALA A 118 -2.99 -13.27 -5.65
C ALA A 118 -1.90 -12.25 -5.99
N VAL A 119 -1.32 -11.57 -4.99
CA VAL A 119 -0.13 -10.71 -5.15
C VAL A 119 1.04 -11.47 -5.78
N LYS A 120 1.32 -12.70 -5.32
CA LYS A 120 2.35 -13.57 -5.92
C LYS A 120 2.09 -13.87 -7.40
N LYS A 121 0.84 -14.20 -7.75
CA LYS A 121 0.43 -14.45 -9.15
C LYS A 121 0.58 -13.22 -10.02
N MET A 122 0.18 -12.05 -9.53
CA MET A 122 0.32 -10.76 -10.21
C MET A 122 1.79 -10.37 -10.38
N SER A 123 2.63 -10.80 -9.45
CA SER A 123 4.09 -10.79 -9.57
C SER A 123 4.71 -9.39 -9.76
N PRO A 124 4.35 -8.38 -8.96
CA PRO A 124 4.93 -7.05 -9.05
C PRO A 124 6.44 -7.09 -8.81
N ARG A 125 7.19 -6.14 -9.40
CA ARG A 125 8.65 -6.05 -9.16
C ARG A 125 8.98 -5.66 -7.72
N LYS A 126 8.12 -4.87 -7.08
CA LYS A 126 8.28 -4.44 -5.68
C LYS A 126 6.96 -4.43 -4.91
N ILE A 127 7.06 -4.72 -3.62
CA ILE A 127 5.96 -4.59 -2.67
C ILE A 127 6.44 -3.73 -1.50
N ALA A 128 5.73 -2.66 -1.20
CA ALA A 128 5.91 -1.87 0.01
C ALA A 128 4.81 -2.25 1.02
N TYR A 129 5.20 -3.03 2.02
CA TYR A 129 4.28 -3.49 3.06
C TYR A 129 4.44 -2.61 4.30
N ILE A 130 3.40 -1.88 4.68
CA ILE A 130 3.28 -1.11 5.91
C ILE A 130 2.44 -1.91 6.90
N SER A 131 2.86 -2.00 8.15
CA SER A 131 2.15 -2.78 9.18
C SER A 131 2.28 -2.18 10.55
N CYS A 132 1.16 -2.06 11.25
CA CYS A 132 1.09 -1.69 12.66
C CYS A 132 1.26 -2.88 13.62
N ASN A 133 1.48 -4.10 13.11
CA ASN A 133 1.61 -5.31 13.91
C ASN A 133 2.73 -6.22 13.39
N PRO A 134 3.90 -6.25 14.06
CA PRO A 134 5.04 -7.04 13.60
C PRO A 134 4.79 -8.55 13.58
N VAL A 135 3.87 -9.06 14.41
CA VAL A 135 3.55 -10.50 14.45
C VAL A 135 2.82 -10.93 13.18
N THR A 136 1.78 -10.18 12.79
CA THR A 136 1.05 -10.49 11.55
C THR A 136 1.90 -10.19 10.31
N LEU A 137 2.74 -9.17 10.36
CA LEU A 137 3.72 -8.87 9.31
C LEU A 137 4.65 -10.07 9.08
N ALA A 138 5.29 -10.60 10.14
CA ALA A 138 6.19 -11.74 10.04
C ALA A 138 5.48 -12.98 9.45
N ARG A 139 4.23 -13.25 9.86
CA ARG A 139 3.40 -14.31 9.29
C ARG A 139 3.19 -14.11 7.78
N ASP A 140 2.83 -12.91 7.36
CA ASP A 140 2.49 -12.60 5.97
C ASP A 140 3.74 -12.64 5.08
N LEU A 141 4.90 -12.22 5.58
CA LEU A 141 6.17 -12.32 4.87
C LEU A 141 6.57 -13.77 4.55
N VAL A 142 6.15 -14.75 5.37
CA VAL A 142 6.38 -16.17 5.09
C VAL A 142 5.71 -16.60 3.78
N PHE A 143 4.55 -16.05 3.43
CA PHE A 143 3.89 -16.35 2.15
C PHE A 143 4.66 -15.80 0.93
N LEU A 144 5.42 -14.73 1.11
CA LEU A 144 6.10 -14.02 0.02
C LEU A 144 7.58 -14.42 -0.13
N LYS A 145 8.17 -15.08 0.88
CA LYS A 145 9.62 -15.32 0.99
C LYS A 145 10.24 -16.09 -0.16
N ASP A 146 9.48 -16.96 -0.83
CA ASP A 146 10.02 -17.82 -1.90
C ASP A 146 10.26 -17.02 -3.18
N GLU A 147 9.43 -16.02 -3.46
CA GLU A 147 9.46 -15.21 -4.69
C GLU A 147 10.06 -13.82 -4.48
N TYR A 148 10.08 -13.33 -3.23
CA TYR A 148 10.57 -12.01 -2.87
C TYR A 148 11.71 -12.09 -1.86
N SER A 149 12.65 -11.16 -1.97
CA SER A 149 13.67 -10.87 -0.95
C SER A 149 13.33 -9.56 -0.24
N ILE A 150 13.69 -9.47 1.03
CA ILE A 150 13.58 -8.23 1.79
C ILE A 150 14.73 -7.31 1.36
N ASP A 151 14.41 -6.14 0.83
CA ASP A 151 15.35 -5.07 0.49
C ASP A 151 15.73 -4.28 1.75
N PHE A 152 14.71 -3.80 2.51
CA PHE A 152 14.92 -3.24 3.84
C PHE A 152 13.70 -3.37 4.76
N VAL A 153 13.95 -3.23 6.06
CA VAL A 153 12.94 -3.15 7.13
C VAL A 153 13.23 -1.91 7.95
N THR A 154 12.23 -1.04 8.11
CA THR A 154 12.38 0.18 8.92
C THR A 154 11.18 0.36 9.85
N PRO A 155 11.41 0.35 11.18
CA PRO A 155 10.38 0.75 12.13
C PRO A 155 10.22 2.28 12.16
N VAL A 156 8.98 2.74 12.31
CA VAL A 156 8.65 4.15 12.46
C VAL A 156 7.73 4.33 13.68
N ASP A 157 8.17 5.11 14.66
CA ASP A 157 7.38 5.39 15.86
C ASP A 157 6.35 6.48 15.58
N LEU A 158 5.13 6.05 15.20
CA LEU A 158 3.99 6.94 15.01
C LEU A 158 3.29 7.32 16.32
N PHE A 159 3.41 6.47 17.34
CA PHE A 159 2.68 6.56 18.59
C PHE A 159 3.64 6.53 19.78
N PRO A 160 4.47 7.59 19.98
CA PRO A 160 5.40 7.66 21.10
C PRO A 160 4.71 7.38 22.43
N HIS A 161 5.41 6.68 23.32
CA HIS A 161 4.90 6.23 24.63
C HIS A 161 3.81 5.12 24.56
N SER A 162 3.63 4.45 23.42
CA SER A 162 2.80 3.26 23.29
C SER A 162 3.63 2.04 22.88
N ALA A 163 3.01 0.85 22.92
CA ALA A 163 3.63 -0.37 22.40
C ALA A 163 3.45 -0.55 20.88
N HIS A 164 2.96 0.47 20.18
CA HIS A 164 2.66 0.40 18.75
C HIS A 164 3.79 1.00 17.93
N VAL A 165 4.32 0.20 17.01
CA VAL A 165 5.34 0.60 16.05
C VAL A 165 4.84 0.25 14.66
N GLU A 166 4.84 1.24 13.76
CA GLU A 166 4.64 1.00 12.34
C GLU A 166 5.94 0.46 11.76
N THR A 167 5.83 -0.51 10.87
CA THR A 167 7.00 -1.11 10.23
C THR A 167 6.79 -1.12 8.73
N ILE A 168 7.76 -0.57 7.98
CA ILE A 168 7.80 -0.70 6.52
C ILE A 168 8.74 -1.84 6.17
N VAL A 169 8.28 -2.72 5.30
CA VAL A 169 9.11 -3.72 4.65
C VAL A 169 9.04 -3.50 3.14
N LEU A 170 10.18 -3.29 2.52
CA LEU A 170 10.30 -3.30 1.07
C LEU A 170 10.75 -4.69 0.63
N LEU A 171 9.96 -5.24 -0.29
CA LEU A 171 10.22 -6.52 -0.92
C LEU A 171 10.56 -6.31 -2.39
N GLU A 172 11.58 -6.98 -2.87
CA GLU A 172 11.96 -7.00 -4.28
C GLU A 172 11.82 -8.41 -4.84
N LYS A 173 11.25 -8.50 -6.05
CA LYS A 173 11.08 -9.79 -6.72
C LYS A 173 12.43 -10.40 -7.01
N LYS A 174 12.61 -11.66 -6.64
CA LYS A 174 13.82 -12.41 -6.93
C LYS A 174 13.98 -12.65 -8.44
N PRO A 175 15.21 -12.65 -8.99
CA PRO A 175 15.44 -13.07 -10.35
C PRO A 175 14.86 -14.46 -10.59
N GLN A 176 14.16 -14.65 -11.70
CA GLN A 176 13.74 -15.99 -12.13
C GLN A 176 15.02 -16.78 -12.48
N LYS A 177 15.15 -17.95 -11.87
CA LYS A 177 16.25 -18.89 -12.18
C LYS A 177 16.05 -19.53 -13.53
#